data_0374fbdf384854b3b7a471d63624652f
#
_entry.id   0374fbdf384854b3b7a471d63624652f
#
_cell.length_a   1.000
_cell.length_b   1.000
_cell.length_c   1.000
_cell.angle_alpha   90.00
_cell.angle_beta   90.00
_cell.angle_gamma   90.00
#
_symmetry.space_group_name_H-M   'P 1'
#
loop_
_entity.id
_entity.type
_entity.pdbx_description
1 polymer ?
#
loop_
_entity_poly.entity_id
_entity_poly.type
_entity_poly.pdbx_seq_one_letter_code
_entity_poly.pdbx_strand_id
1 'polypeptide(L)'
;MNTTELLNALGVPTTAFTGGSLTVRSPIDGAVLGVVAEASAADMSAAVARAHESFLQWRVVPAPKRGELVRLFGEELRANKSALARLVSLEAGKVTSEGEGEVQEMIDICDFAVGLSRQLHGLTIASERPGHRMMEQYLPLGVVGIISAFNFPVAVWAWNSALALICGDTCVWKPSEKTPLTALATQALFDKALARYQAAGHAAPAHLSQTLNGGAAVGEAMVDDAKVALVSATGSTRMGRAVGPRVAARFGRCLLELGGNNAIIVTPSADLDLAVRGILFGAYGTAGQRCTTTRRVIAHESIHDELVQRLERARGQLKIGSPVEAGNLIGPLIDKASFDGMQKALAAAREQGGQVTGGARALADKYPEAWYAEPALVRMPAQTEIVKHETFAPILYTLKYKTLDEAIALQNDVPQGLSSAIFTNDIREAEAFVSASGSDCGIANVNIGTSGAEIGGAFGGEKETGGGRESGSDAWKAYMRRTTNTVNYSRELPLAQGVKFDI
;
A
#
# COMPACT_ATOMS: atom_id res chain seq x y z
N MET A 1 -10.44 -25.70 -8.66
CA MET A 1 -11.56 -24.73 -8.57
C MET A 1 -11.32 -23.70 -9.66
N ASN A 2 -12.24 -23.52 -10.58
CA ASN A 2 -12.19 -22.48 -11.59
C ASN A 2 -12.59 -21.11 -10.96
N THR A 3 -12.42 -20.01 -11.69
CA THR A 3 -12.67 -18.66 -11.15
C THR A 3 -14.12 -18.46 -10.68
N THR A 4 -15.10 -18.99 -11.41
CA THR A 4 -16.52 -18.90 -11.05
C THR A 4 -16.81 -19.66 -9.75
N GLU A 5 -16.32 -20.90 -9.63
CA GLU A 5 -16.45 -21.68 -8.39
C GLU A 5 -15.80 -20.98 -7.19
N LEU A 6 -14.65 -20.35 -7.42
CA LEU A 6 -13.90 -19.63 -6.40
C LEU A 6 -14.66 -18.39 -5.91
N LEU A 7 -15.16 -17.56 -6.83
CA LEU A 7 -15.95 -16.36 -6.51
C LEU A 7 -17.25 -16.71 -5.77
N ASN A 8 -17.95 -17.76 -6.24
CA ASN A 8 -19.18 -18.23 -5.58
C ASN A 8 -18.89 -18.75 -4.16
N ALA A 9 -17.78 -19.48 -3.96
CA ALA A 9 -17.37 -19.95 -2.62
C ALA A 9 -17.05 -18.77 -1.68
N LEU A 10 -16.48 -17.69 -2.19
CA LEU A 10 -16.23 -16.45 -1.45
C LEU A 10 -17.51 -15.64 -1.20
N GLY A 11 -18.64 -16.01 -1.81
CA GLY A 11 -19.93 -15.37 -1.61
C GLY A 11 -20.27 -14.28 -2.63
N VAL A 12 -19.50 -14.18 -3.72
CA VAL A 12 -19.80 -13.24 -4.81
C VAL A 12 -20.88 -13.85 -5.70
N PRO A 13 -22.02 -13.19 -5.89
CA PRO A 13 -23.08 -13.69 -6.78
C PRO A 13 -22.60 -13.65 -8.24
N THR A 14 -22.95 -14.68 -9.03
CA THR A 14 -22.53 -14.79 -10.44
C THR A 14 -22.87 -13.55 -11.26
N THR A 15 -23.99 -12.89 -10.97
CA THR A 15 -24.42 -11.65 -11.64
C THR A 15 -23.45 -10.48 -11.46
N ALA A 16 -22.62 -10.49 -10.41
CA ALA A 16 -21.67 -9.42 -10.15
C ALA A 16 -20.42 -9.46 -11.04
N PHE A 17 -20.13 -10.60 -11.67
CA PHE A 17 -18.95 -10.79 -12.54
C PHE A 17 -19.28 -11.37 -13.92
N THR A 18 -20.56 -11.24 -14.33
CA THR A 18 -21.03 -11.59 -15.67
C THR A 18 -21.91 -10.48 -16.25
N GLY A 19 -21.75 -10.18 -17.52
CA GLY A 19 -22.64 -9.24 -18.22
C GLY A 19 -22.35 -7.75 -18.01
N GLY A 20 -21.20 -7.40 -17.43
CA GLY A 20 -20.74 -6.01 -17.31
C GLY A 20 -20.03 -5.47 -18.55
N SER A 21 -19.32 -4.35 -18.39
CA SER A 21 -18.52 -3.69 -19.45
C SER A 21 -17.00 -3.88 -19.26
N LEU A 22 -16.54 -4.07 -18.01
CA LEU A 22 -15.12 -4.23 -17.68
C LEU A 22 -14.71 -5.70 -17.76
N THR A 23 -14.00 -6.08 -18.82
CA THR A 23 -13.45 -7.43 -18.99
C THR A 23 -12.20 -7.59 -18.14
N VAL A 24 -12.22 -8.54 -17.21
CA VAL A 24 -11.10 -8.87 -16.33
C VAL A 24 -10.33 -10.05 -16.93
N ARG A 25 -9.03 -9.88 -17.12
CA ARG A 25 -8.14 -10.91 -17.67
C ARG A 25 -7.07 -11.30 -16.69
N SER A 26 -6.73 -12.59 -16.68
CA SER A 26 -5.58 -13.08 -15.93
C SER A 26 -4.27 -12.63 -16.61
N PRO A 27 -3.32 -12.06 -15.87
CA PRO A 27 -1.99 -11.81 -16.41
C PRO A 27 -1.19 -13.11 -16.63
N ILE A 28 -1.66 -14.26 -16.13
CA ILE A 28 -0.98 -15.55 -16.21
C ILE A 28 -0.97 -16.09 -17.66
N ASP A 29 -2.10 -15.94 -18.36
CA ASP A 29 -2.33 -16.54 -19.68
C ASP A 29 -3.24 -15.70 -20.59
N GLY A 30 -3.74 -14.55 -20.13
CA GLY A 30 -4.69 -13.70 -20.84
C GLY A 30 -6.14 -14.15 -20.77
N ALA A 31 -6.45 -15.29 -20.09
CA ALA A 31 -7.80 -15.80 -20.00
C ALA A 31 -8.76 -14.81 -19.34
N VAL A 32 -10.01 -14.78 -19.81
CA VAL A 32 -11.07 -13.98 -19.19
C VAL A 32 -11.50 -14.62 -17.90
N LEU A 33 -11.38 -13.90 -16.79
CA LEU A 33 -11.79 -14.30 -15.45
C LEU A 33 -13.24 -13.92 -15.14
N GLY A 34 -13.72 -12.82 -15.71
CA GLY A 34 -15.06 -12.30 -15.50
C GLY A 34 -15.29 -11.00 -16.28
N VAL A 35 -16.53 -10.51 -16.24
CA VAL A 35 -16.93 -9.24 -16.83
C VAL A 35 -17.75 -8.48 -15.80
N VAL A 36 -17.19 -7.41 -15.23
CA VAL A 36 -17.72 -6.67 -14.09
C VAL A 36 -18.44 -5.41 -14.58
N ALA A 37 -19.54 -5.04 -13.93
CA ALA A 37 -20.19 -3.77 -14.19
C ALA A 37 -19.33 -2.60 -13.72
N GLU A 38 -19.19 -1.58 -14.54
CA GLU A 38 -18.55 -0.33 -14.17
C GLU A 38 -19.57 0.65 -13.56
N ALA A 39 -19.18 1.25 -12.45
CA ALA A 39 -19.90 2.34 -11.85
C ALA A 39 -19.69 3.63 -12.64
N SER A 40 -20.68 4.52 -12.60
CA SER A 40 -20.59 5.88 -13.09
C SER A 40 -20.13 6.85 -11.99
N ALA A 41 -19.79 8.08 -12.37
CA ALA A 41 -19.55 9.17 -11.42
C ALA A 41 -20.79 9.43 -10.52
N ALA A 42 -22.00 9.29 -11.07
CA ALA A 42 -23.25 9.44 -10.32
C ALA A 42 -23.43 8.31 -9.27
N ASP A 43 -23.05 7.07 -9.62
CA ASP A 43 -23.09 5.95 -8.67
C ASP A 43 -22.11 6.18 -7.51
N MET A 44 -20.92 6.72 -7.80
CA MET A 44 -19.94 7.09 -6.79
C MET A 44 -20.48 8.16 -5.85
N SER A 45 -21.06 9.24 -6.37
CA SER A 45 -21.66 10.30 -5.54
C SER A 45 -22.81 9.77 -4.68
N ALA A 46 -23.64 8.87 -5.23
CA ALA A 46 -24.69 8.21 -4.47
C ALA A 46 -24.14 7.30 -3.37
N ALA A 47 -23.04 6.58 -3.62
CA ALA A 47 -22.38 5.74 -2.63
C ALA A 47 -21.78 6.58 -1.50
N VAL A 48 -21.15 7.70 -1.82
CA VAL A 48 -20.62 8.66 -0.81
C VAL A 48 -21.74 9.22 0.05
N ALA A 49 -22.91 9.54 -0.55
CA ALA A 49 -24.07 10.02 0.20
C ALA A 49 -24.57 8.96 1.21
N ARG A 50 -24.73 7.70 0.78
CA ARG A 50 -25.11 6.58 1.67
C ARG A 50 -24.08 6.32 2.76
N ALA A 51 -22.79 6.39 2.42
CA ALA A 51 -21.70 6.25 3.39
C ALA A 51 -21.76 7.36 4.45
N HIS A 52 -22.04 8.60 4.04
CA HIS A 52 -22.19 9.71 4.98
C HIS A 52 -23.36 9.52 5.94
N GLU A 53 -24.51 9.06 5.48
CA GLU A 53 -25.67 8.75 6.35
C GLU A 53 -25.32 7.62 7.34
N SER A 54 -24.61 6.59 6.89
CA SER A 54 -24.13 5.51 7.73
C SER A 54 -23.08 5.99 8.75
N PHE A 55 -22.20 6.91 8.36
CA PHE A 55 -21.24 7.54 9.26
C PHE A 55 -21.93 8.24 10.43
N LEU A 56 -23.01 8.99 10.19
CA LEU A 56 -23.74 9.68 11.26
C LEU A 56 -24.27 8.73 12.34
N GLN A 57 -24.56 7.48 11.98
CA GLN A 57 -24.98 6.43 12.90
C GLN A 57 -23.79 5.70 13.53
N TRP A 58 -22.75 5.39 12.72
CA TRP A 58 -21.61 4.59 13.18
C TRP A 58 -20.69 5.35 14.14
N ARG A 59 -20.51 6.64 13.95
CA ARG A 59 -19.63 7.50 14.75
C ARG A 59 -19.98 7.53 16.25
N VAL A 60 -21.23 7.20 16.62
CA VAL A 60 -21.68 7.17 18.02
C VAL A 60 -21.65 5.77 18.62
N VAL A 61 -21.35 4.73 17.85
CA VAL A 61 -21.14 3.37 18.35
C VAL A 61 -19.80 3.34 19.12
N PRO A 62 -19.74 2.81 20.35
CA PRO A 62 -18.47 2.75 21.09
C PRO A 62 -17.36 2.00 20.35
N ALA A 63 -16.13 2.52 20.38
CA ALA A 63 -15.01 1.98 19.60
C ALA A 63 -14.77 0.46 19.82
N PRO A 64 -14.83 -0.11 21.05
CA PRO A 64 -14.70 -1.55 21.23
C PRO A 64 -15.82 -2.38 20.58
N LYS A 65 -17.00 -1.79 20.39
CA LYS A 65 -18.09 -2.44 19.64
C LYS A 65 -17.82 -2.39 18.14
N ARG A 66 -17.26 -1.28 17.63
CA ARG A 66 -16.77 -1.21 16.25
C ARG A 66 -15.65 -2.23 16.00
N GLY A 67 -14.76 -2.42 16.97
CA GLY A 67 -13.71 -3.45 16.94
C GLY A 67 -14.28 -4.87 16.82
N GLU A 68 -15.46 -5.14 17.37
CA GLU A 68 -16.10 -6.46 17.24
C GLU A 68 -16.48 -6.78 15.79
N LEU A 69 -16.95 -5.79 15.01
CA LEU A 69 -17.18 -5.98 13.57
C LEU A 69 -15.86 -6.33 12.84
N VAL A 70 -14.79 -5.60 13.13
CA VAL A 70 -13.47 -5.87 12.52
C VAL A 70 -12.93 -7.24 12.92
N ARG A 71 -13.17 -7.69 14.16
CA ARG A 71 -12.83 -9.03 14.62
C ARG A 71 -13.55 -10.11 13.82
N LEU A 72 -14.87 -9.95 13.61
CA LEU A 72 -15.67 -10.87 12.78
C LEU A 72 -15.19 -10.88 11.33
N PHE A 73 -14.80 -9.73 10.78
CA PHE A 73 -14.21 -9.67 9.45
C PHE A 73 -12.87 -10.42 9.38
N GLY A 74 -12.00 -10.26 10.36
CA GLY A 74 -10.76 -11.04 10.48
C GLY A 74 -11.01 -12.57 10.52
N GLU A 75 -12.10 -13.01 11.15
CA GLU A 75 -12.50 -14.43 11.14
C GLU A 75 -12.94 -14.91 9.74
N GLU A 76 -13.75 -14.11 9.03
CA GLU A 76 -14.12 -14.43 7.64
C GLU A 76 -12.89 -14.52 6.74
N LEU A 77 -11.91 -13.62 6.90
CA LEU A 77 -10.65 -13.65 6.16
C LEU A 77 -9.84 -14.92 6.47
N ARG A 78 -9.72 -15.31 7.76
CA ARG A 78 -9.03 -16.55 8.16
C ARG A 78 -9.68 -17.79 7.55
N ALA A 79 -11.00 -17.85 7.61
CA ALA A 79 -11.76 -18.99 7.08
C ALA A 79 -11.65 -19.14 5.56
N ASN A 80 -11.42 -18.02 4.84
CA ASN A 80 -11.40 -17.97 3.39
C ASN A 80 -10.02 -17.62 2.81
N LYS A 81 -8.93 -17.67 3.64
CA LYS A 81 -7.59 -17.20 3.27
C LYS A 81 -7.08 -17.80 1.97
N SER A 82 -7.07 -19.12 1.84
CA SER A 82 -6.55 -19.80 0.66
C SER A 82 -7.36 -19.49 -0.60
N ALA A 83 -8.68 -19.34 -0.48
CA ALA A 83 -9.55 -19.04 -1.61
C ALA A 83 -9.32 -17.59 -2.11
N LEU A 84 -9.27 -16.63 -1.21
CA LEU A 84 -8.99 -15.22 -1.56
C LEU A 84 -7.56 -15.07 -2.10
N ALA A 85 -6.56 -15.69 -1.47
CA ALA A 85 -5.18 -15.68 -1.94
C ALA A 85 -5.05 -16.27 -3.36
N ARG A 86 -5.77 -17.36 -3.64
CA ARG A 86 -5.81 -17.93 -4.99
C ARG A 86 -6.38 -16.93 -6.01
N LEU A 87 -7.43 -16.21 -5.65
CA LEU A 87 -8.01 -15.19 -6.51
C LEU A 87 -7.03 -14.04 -6.77
N VAL A 88 -6.30 -13.59 -5.73
CA VAL A 88 -5.21 -12.60 -5.86
C VAL A 88 -4.16 -13.10 -6.87
N SER A 89 -3.75 -14.36 -6.77
CA SER A 89 -2.78 -14.95 -7.72
C SER A 89 -3.29 -14.96 -9.15
N LEU A 90 -4.56 -15.30 -9.36
CA LEU A 90 -5.17 -15.36 -10.70
C LEU A 90 -5.33 -13.99 -11.34
N GLU A 91 -5.68 -12.98 -10.56
CA GLU A 91 -6.03 -11.64 -11.06
C GLU A 91 -4.83 -10.68 -11.09
N ALA A 92 -3.91 -10.78 -10.13
CA ALA A 92 -2.72 -9.91 -10.04
C ALA A 92 -1.41 -10.57 -10.52
N GLY A 93 -1.40 -11.87 -10.78
CA GLY A 93 -0.20 -12.59 -11.21
C GLY A 93 0.83 -12.84 -10.12
N LYS A 94 0.45 -12.72 -8.85
CA LYS A 94 1.35 -12.96 -7.70
C LYS A 94 1.50 -14.47 -7.45
N VAL A 95 2.70 -14.90 -7.06
CA VAL A 95 2.87 -16.31 -6.65
C VAL A 95 2.02 -16.62 -5.43
N THR A 96 1.60 -17.88 -5.30
CA THR A 96 0.63 -18.31 -4.28
C THR A 96 1.02 -17.87 -2.87
N SER A 97 2.30 -18.01 -2.50
CA SER A 97 2.79 -17.57 -1.18
C SER A 97 2.70 -16.06 -0.96
N GLU A 98 2.85 -15.25 -2.00
CA GLU A 98 2.64 -13.78 -1.92
C GLU A 98 1.16 -13.44 -1.77
N GLY A 99 0.27 -14.15 -2.50
CA GLY A 99 -1.18 -14.01 -2.32
C GLY A 99 -1.64 -14.39 -0.90
N GLU A 100 -1.10 -15.48 -0.35
CA GLU A 100 -1.37 -15.90 1.03
C GLU A 100 -0.81 -14.89 2.06
N GLY A 101 0.37 -14.33 1.80
CA GLY A 101 0.97 -13.26 2.60
C GLY A 101 0.11 -12.01 2.61
N GLU A 102 -0.42 -11.60 1.45
CA GLU A 102 -1.29 -10.44 1.35
C GLU A 102 -2.59 -10.59 2.14
N VAL A 103 -3.24 -11.75 2.07
CA VAL A 103 -4.42 -12.02 2.91
C VAL A 103 -4.06 -12.13 4.39
N GLN A 104 -2.83 -12.59 4.71
CA GLN A 104 -2.36 -12.57 6.09
C GLN A 104 -2.23 -11.14 6.62
N GLU A 105 -1.71 -10.21 5.84
CA GLU A 105 -1.65 -8.79 6.22
C GLU A 105 -3.04 -8.20 6.51
N MET A 106 -4.08 -8.61 5.75
CA MET A 106 -5.47 -8.22 6.06
C MET A 106 -5.93 -8.74 7.42
N ILE A 107 -5.56 -9.97 7.76
CA ILE A 107 -5.89 -10.59 9.06
C ILE A 107 -5.17 -9.86 10.19
N ASP A 108 -3.88 -9.61 10.01
CA ASP A 108 -3.02 -9.01 11.02
C ASP A 108 -3.43 -7.57 11.33
N ILE A 109 -3.83 -6.78 10.32
CA ILE A 109 -4.36 -5.43 10.57
C ILE A 109 -5.73 -5.47 11.25
N CYS A 110 -6.57 -6.46 11.00
CA CYS A 110 -7.80 -6.64 11.76
C CYS A 110 -7.50 -6.90 13.25
N ASP A 111 -6.55 -7.78 13.56
CA ASP A 111 -6.14 -8.07 14.93
C ASP A 111 -5.56 -6.84 15.63
N PHE A 112 -4.69 -6.09 14.94
CA PHE A 112 -4.15 -4.83 15.43
C PHE A 112 -5.26 -3.82 15.71
N ALA A 113 -6.19 -3.61 14.77
CA ALA A 113 -7.30 -2.68 14.91
C ALA A 113 -8.24 -3.04 16.06
N VAL A 114 -8.50 -4.33 16.30
CA VAL A 114 -9.30 -4.80 17.45
C VAL A 114 -8.66 -4.37 18.77
N GLY A 115 -7.36 -4.59 18.94
CA GLY A 115 -6.61 -4.13 20.12
C GLY A 115 -6.64 -2.61 20.25
N LEU A 116 -6.40 -1.91 19.14
CA LEU A 116 -6.38 -0.46 19.05
C LEU A 116 -7.74 0.18 19.37
N SER A 117 -8.87 -0.50 19.14
CA SER A 117 -10.22 0.02 19.44
C SER A 117 -10.41 0.40 20.92
N ARG A 118 -9.54 -0.07 21.82
CA ARG A 118 -9.50 0.28 23.24
C ARG A 118 -8.39 1.27 23.60
N GLN A 119 -7.63 1.75 22.60
CA GLN A 119 -6.46 2.59 22.77
C GLN A 119 -6.53 3.91 21.97
N LEU A 120 -7.71 4.31 21.51
CA LEU A 120 -7.93 5.58 20.82
C LEU A 120 -7.95 6.72 21.84
N HIS A 121 -6.82 6.94 22.50
CA HIS A 121 -6.67 7.91 23.59
C HIS A 121 -6.15 9.24 23.10
N GLY A 122 -6.53 10.30 23.85
CA GLY A 122 -5.95 11.65 23.70
C GLY A 122 -5.12 12.02 24.92
N LEU A 123 -4.93 13.32 25.11
CA LEU A 123 -4.12 13.88 26.19
C LEU A 123 -4.99 14.63 27.20
N THR A 124 -4.69 14.52 28.49
CA THR A 124 -5.12 15.47 29.50
C THR A 124 -3.97 16.46 29.75
N ILE A 125 -4.22 17.75 29.60
CA ILE A 125 -3.21 18.81 29.58
C ILE A 125 -3.49 19.77 30.72
N ALA A 126 -2.45 20.27 31.36
CA ALA A 126 -2.59 21.29 32.39
C ALA A 126 -3.16 22.59 31.83
N SER A 127 -4.17 23.16 32.51
CA SER A 127 -4.72 24.46 32.15
C SER A 127 -3.94 25.58 32.85
N GLU A 128 -3.79 26.72 32.18
CA GLU A 128 -3.25 27.95 32.77
C GLU A 128 -4.24 28.67 33.69
N ARG A 129 -5.51 28.21 33.71
CA ARG A 129 -6.61 28.83 34.45
C ARG A 129 -7.03 27.97 35.64
N PRO A 130 -7.19 28.54 36.84
CA PRO A 130 -7.77 27.85 37.98
C PRO A 130 -9.18 27.33 37.65
N GLY A 131 -9.55 26.14 38.14
CA GLY A 131 -10.87 25.58 37.93
C GLY A 131 -11.19 25.15 36.49
N HIS A 132 -10.15 24.91 35.67
CA HIS A 132 -10.30 24.48 34.30
C HIS A 132 -9.56 23.16 34.03
N ARG A 133 -10.08 22.35 33.11
CA ARG A 133 -9.43 21.14 32.58
C ARG A 133 -9.35 21.23 31.08
N MET A 134 -8.17 21.01 30.52
CA MET A 134 -7.93 20.96 29.09
C MET A 134 -7.62 19.53 28.64
N MET A 135 -8.16 19.16 27.48
CA MET A 135 -7.94 17.85 26.86
C MET A 135 -7.79 17.97 25.36
N GLU A 136 -7.05 17.06 24.77
CA GLU A 136 -7.16 16.71 23.37
C GLU A 136 -7.86 15.37 23.22
N GLN A 137 -8.80 15.26 22.28
CA GLN A 137 -9.55 14.06 21.97
C GLN A 137 -9.47 13.78 20.48
N TYR A 138 -9.47 12.50 20.13
CA TYR A 138 -9.60 12.03 18.76
C TYR A 138 -11.04 11.56 18.54
N LEU A 139 -11.69 12.12 17.54
CA LEU A 139 -13.11 11.89 17.20
C LEU A 139 -13.22 11.40 15.75
N PRO A 140 -14.24 10.61 15.41
CA PRO A 140 -14.48 10.15 14.03
C PRO A 140 -14.41 11.28 13.02
N LEU A 141 -13.85 10.98 11.84
CA LEU A 141 -13.57 11.98 10.82
C LEU A 141 -14.70 12.13 9.81
N GLY A 142 -15.17 11.02 9.22
CA GLY A 142 -16.16 11.07 8.16
C GLY A 142 -16.13 9.89 7.20
N VAL A 143 -16.45 10.15 5.93
CA VAL A 143 -16.30 9.17 4.86
C VAL A 143 -14.82 9.13 4.43
N VAL A 144 -14.25 7.93 4.37
CA VAL A 144 -12.90 7.67 3.85
C VAL A 144 -13.03 7.09 2.44
N GLY A 145 -12.54 7.82 1.47
CA GLY A 145 -12.39 7.34 0.09
C GLY A 145 -11.06 6.61 -0.05
N ILE A 146 -11.09 5.36 -0.50
CA ILE A 146 -9.90 4.53 -0.67
C ILE A 146 -9.71 4.21 -2.16
N ILE A 147 -8.53 4.53 -2.71
CA ILE A 147 -8.10 4.12 -4.05
C ILE A 147 -6.92 3.17 -3.87
N SER A 148 -7.05 1.93 -4.39
CA SER A 148 -6.00 0.94 -4.30
C SER A 148 -5.45 0.54 -5.66
N ALA A 149 -4.17 0.10 -5.69
CA ALA A 149 -3.46 -0.34 -6.88
C ALA A 149 -3.58 -1.87 -7.07
N PHE A 150 -3.24 -2.33 -8.28
CA PHE A 150 -3.39 -3.75 -8.67
C PHE A 150 -2.43 -4.69 -7.97
N ASN A 151 -1.27 -4.21 -7.52
CA ASN A 151 -0.17 -5.03 -7.01
C ASN A 151 -0.37 -5.51 -5.57
N PHE A 152 -1.18 -4.81 -4.79
CA PHE A 152 -1.71 -5.20 -3.48
C PHE A 152 -3.22 -4.96 -3.45
N PRO A 153 -3.99 -5.77 -4.19
CA PRO A 153 -5.38 -5.48 -4.47
C PRO A 153 -6.30 -5.51 -3.24
N VAL A 154 -5.90 -6.15 -2.15
CA VAL A 154 -6.75 -6.34 -0.96
C VAL A 154 -6.11 -5.85 0.34
N ALA A 155 -4.79 -6.00 0.53
CA ALA A 155 -4.12 -5.67 1.80
C ALA A 155 -4.20 -4.17 2.10
N VAL A 156 -3.89 -3.31 1.13
CA VAL A 156 -3.89 -1.83 1.31
C VAL A 156 -5.28 -1.32 1.65
N TRP A 157 -6.32 -1.87 1.01
CA TRP A 157 -7.70 -1.53 1.41
C TRP A 157 -7.96 -1.94 2.87
N ALA A 158 -7.51 -3.13 3.30
CA ALA A 158 -7.73 -3.60 4.65
C ALA A 158 -6.98 -2.75 5.69
N TRP A 159 -5.75 -2.30 5.39
CA TRP A 159 -5.01 -1.38 6.25
C TRP A 159 -5.79 -0.09 6.53
N ASN A 160 -6.39 0.46 5.48
CA ASN A 160 -7.21 1.67 5.58
C ASN A 160 -8.55 1.41 6.27
N SER A 161 -9.30 0.40 5.80
CA SER A 161 -10.68 0.16 6.24
C SER A 161 -10.77 -0.32 7.69
N ALA A 162 -9.84 -1.19 8.14
CA ALA A 162 -9.84 -1.68 9.52
C ALA A 162 -9.66 -0.53 10.51
N LEU A 163 -8.70 0.39 10.22
CA LEU A 163 -8.50 1.58 11.04
C LEU A 163 -9.68 2.55 10.96
N ALA A 164 -10.15 2.87 9.77
CA ALA A 164 -11.27 3.78 9.57
C ALA A 164 -12.53 3.30 10.33
N LEU A 165 -12.86 2.02 10.21
CA LEU A 165 -14.03 1.43 10.87
C LEU A 165 -13.97 1.51 12.38
N ILE A 166 -12.82 1.18 13.02
CA ILE A 166 -12.69 1.31 14.49
C ILE A 166 -12.64 2.76 14.94
N CYS A 167 -12.15 3.68 14.10
CA CYS A 167 -12.19 5.12 14.35
C CYS A 167 -13.61 5.70 14.26
N GLY A 168 -14.55 4.97 13.66
CA GLY A 168 -15.96 5.36 13.55
C GLY A 168 -16.33 5.97 12.21
N ASP A 169 -15.49 5.78 11.22
CA ASP A 169 -15.65 6.24 9.85
C ASP A 169 -16.31 5.17 8.96
N THR A 170 -16.70 5.56 7.78
CA THR A 170 -17.21 4.67 6.72
C THR A 170 -16.29 4.71 5.53
N CYS A 171 -16.28 3.64 4.73
CA CYS A 171 -15.36 3.48 3.61
C CYS A 171 -16.11 3.41 2.27
N VAL A 172 -15.59 4.13 1.28
CA VAL A 172 -15.95 3.95 -0.13
C VAL A 172 -14.68 3.58 -0.88
N TRP A 173 -14.66 2.42 -1.51
CA TRP A 173 -13.49 1.86 -2.16
C TRP A 173 -13.61 1.86 -3.67
N LYS A 174 -12.64 2.47 -4.33
CA LYS A 174 -12.39 2.33 -5.77
C LYS A 174 -11.14 1.48 -5.98
N PRO A 175 -11.27 0.18 -6.23
CA PRO A 175 -10.12 -0.69 -6.52
C PRO A 175 -9.53 -0.37 -7.89
N SER A 176 -8.35 -0.94 -8.18
CA SER A 176 -7.80 -0.93 -9.54
C SER A 176 -8.77 -1.63 -10.51
N GLU A 177 -8.93 -1.08 -11.69
CA GLU A 177 -9.69 -1.70 -12.79
C GLU A 177 -9.08 -3.03 -13.29
N LYS A 178 -7.87 -3.34 -12.87
CA LYS A 178 -7.18 -4.60 -13.18
C LYS A 178 -7.49 -5.72 -12.20
N THR A 179 -8.01 -5.37 -11.01
CA THR A 179 -8.24 -6.34 -9.92
C THR A 179 -9.62 -6.14 -9.26
N PRO A 180 -10.72 -6.06 -10.04
CA PRO A 180 -12.06 -5.85 -9.47
C PRO A 180 -12.65 -7.11 -8.82
N LEU A 181 -12.24 -8.33 -9.22
CA LEU A 181 -12.82 -9.56 -8.68
C LEU A 181 -12.37 -9.82 -7.23
N THR A 182 -11.10 -9.56 -6.92
CA THR A 182 -10.59 -9.62 -5.54
C THR A 182 -11.29 -8.61 -4.65
N ALA A 183 -11.61 -7.43 -5.19
CA ALA A 183 -12.36 -6.41 -4.47
C ALA A 183 -13.82 -6.85 -4.19
N LEU A 184 -14.51 -7.43 -5.17
CA LEU A 184 -15.84 -7.99 -4.98
C LEU A 184 -15.84 -9.11 -3.94
N ALA A 185 -14.86 -10.01 -3.99
CA ALA A 185 -14.71 -11.08 -3.01
C ALA A 185 -14.46 -10.54 -1.59
N THR A 186 -13.61 -9.55 -1.45
CA THR A 186 -13.32 -8.89 -0.17
C THR A 186 -14.56 -8.21 0.40
N GLN A 187 -15.32 -7.49 -0.43
CA GLN A 187 -16.59 -6.87 -0.02
C GLN A 187 -17.60 -7.93 0.42
N ALA A 188 -17.73 -9.04 -0.30
CA ALA A 188 -18.63 -10.13 0.06
C ALA A 188 -18.30 -10.75 1.43
N LEU A 189 -16.99 -10.90 1.76
CA LEU A 189 -16.56 -11.36 3.08
C LEU A 189 -16.85 -10.32 4.17
N PHE A 190 -16.68 -9.04 3.87
CA PHE A 190 -17.06 -7.97 4.80
C PHE A 190 -18.57 -7.95 5.06
N ASP A 191 -19.39 -8.12 4.02
CA ASP A 191 -20.86 -8.16 4.14
C ASP A 191 -21.32 -9.36 4.99
N LYS A 192 -20.65 -10.52 4.88
CA LYS A 192 -20.88 -11.67 5.77
C LYS A 192 -20.55 -11.32 7.24
N ALA A 193 -19.44 -10.65 7.47
CA ALA A 193 -19.07 -10.22 8.83
C ALA A 193 -20.08 -9.22 9.40
N LEU A 194 -20.53 -8.27 8.60
CA LEU A 194 -21.56 -7.30 8.98
C LEU A 194 -22.89 -7.98 9.33
N ALA A 195 -23.33 -8.94 8.50
CA ALA A 195 -24.54 -9.73 8.77
C ALA A 195 -24.41 -10.54 10.09
N ARG A 196 -23.26 -11.16 10.36
CA ARG A 196 -22.98 -11.85 11.64
C ARG A 196 -23.03 -10.87 12.83
N TYR A 197 -22.47 -9.68 12.67
CA TYR A 197 -22.49 -8.64 13.70
C TYR A 197 -23.90 -8.20 14.04
N GLN A 198 -24.73 -7.97 13.02
CA GLN A 198 -26.16 -7.60 13.19
C GLN A 198 -26.99 -8.75 13.80
N ALA A 199 -26.75 -10.00 13.35
CA ALA A 199 -27.41 -11.19 13.90
C ALA A 199 -27.08 -11.44 15.39
N ALA A 200 -25.90 -11.00 15.86
CA ALA A 200 -25.53 -11.00 17.28
C ALA A 200 -26.21 -9.88 18.10
N GLY A 201 -27.12 -9.11 17.50
CA GLY A 201 -27.88 -8.04 18.19
C GLY A 201 -27.15 -6.70 18.26
N HIS A 202 -26.06 -6.52 17.53
CA HIS A 202 -25.38 -5.24 17.46
C HIS A 202 -25.97 -4.32 16.41
N ALA A 203 -26.20 -3.06 16.77
CA ALA A 203 -26.66 -2.06 15.82
C ALA A 203 -25.51 -1.64 14.89
N ALA A 204 -25.69 -1.83 13.60
CA ALA A 204 -24.81 -1.31 12.56
C ALA A 204 -25.63 -0.88 11.35
N PRO A 205 -25.35 0.31 10.78
CA PRO A 205 -25.99 0.74 9.54
C PRO A 205 -25.48 -0.11 8.36
N ALA A 206 -26.24 -0.16 7.29
CA ALA A 206 -25.74 -0.61 5.99
C ALA A 206 -24.70 0.38 5.46
N HIS A 207 -23.96 0.01 4.42
CA HIS A 207 -23.03 0.90 3.71
C HIS A 207 -21.85 1.42 4.55
N LEU A 208 -21.40 0.66 5.55
CA LEU A 208 -20.16 0.93 6.28
C LEU A 208 -18.93 0.78 5.36
N SER A 209 -19.01 -0.13 4.41
CA SER A 209 -18.05 -0.31 3.31
C SER A 209 -18.81 -0.52 2.00
N GLN A 210 -18.38 0.15 0.94
CA GLN A 210 -18.94 0.02 -0.40
C GLN A 210 -17.82 -0.01 -1.42
N THR A 211 -17.86 -0.98 -2.34
CA THR A 211 -16.88 -1.13 -3.44
C THR A 211 -17.51 -0.71 -4.76
N LEU A 212 -16.84 0.18 -5.49
CA LEU A 212 -17.27 0.64 -6.81
C LEU A 212 -16.15 0.42 -7.82
N ASN A 213 -16.37 -0.49 -8.76
CA ASN A 213 -15.46 -0.76 -9.84
C ASN A 213 -15.61 0.26 -10.96
N GLY A 214 -14.50 0.67 -11.55
CA GLY A 214 -14.50 1.60 -12.68
C GLY A 214 -13.15 2.28 -12.90
N GLY A 215 -13.08 3.04 -13.97
CA GLY A 215 -11.88 3.78 -14.39
C GLY A 215 -11.63 5.07 -13.60
N ALA A 216 -10.80 5.95 -14.20
CA ALA A 216 -10.36 7.20 -13.57
C ALA A 216 -11.54 8.12 -13.19
N ALA A 217 -12.57 8.24 -14.04
CA ALA A 217 -13.72 9.13 -13.79
C ALA A 217 -14.46 8.80 -12.49
N VAL A 218 -14.54 7.52 -12.11
CA VAL A 218 -15.16 7.09 -10.84
C VAL A 218 -14.29 7.52 -9.66
N GLY A 219 -12.96 7.39 -9.78
CA GLY A 219 -12.02 7.87 -8.77
C GLY A 219 -12.04 9.40 -8.62
N GLU A 220 -12.11 10.13 -9.72
CA GLU A 220 -12.21 11.59 -9.73
C GLU A 220 -13.48 12.09 -9.05
N ALA A 221 -14.63 11.46 -9.31
CA ALA A 221 -15.89 11.79 -8.65
C ALA A 221 -15.80 11.62 -7.11
N MET A 222 -15.11 10.58 -6.64
CA MET A 222 -14.85 10.38 -5.20
C MET A 222 -13.92 11.45 -4.63
N VAL A 223 -12.86 11.78 -5.36
CA VAL A 223 -11.84 12.78 -4.93
C VAL A 223 -12.44 14.17 -4.82
N ASP A 224 -13.37 14.53 -5.71
CA ASP A 224 -13.99 15.85 -5.76
C ASP A 224 -15.17 16.00 -4.77
N ASP A 225 -15.72 14.90 -4.27
CA ASP A 225 -16.90 14.96 -3.39
C ASP A 225 -16.53 15.54 -2.00
N ALA A 226 -17.17 16.65 -1.64
CA ALA A 226 -16.93 17.37 -0.38
C ALA A 226 -17.26 16.55 0.89
N LYS A 227 -18.07 15.51 0.79
CA LYS A 227 -18.39 14.61 1.91
C LYS A 227 -17.30 13.59 2.21
N VAL A 228 -16.37 13.37 1.27
CA VAL A 228 -15.20 12.51 1.50
C VAL A 228 -14.18 13.28 2.32
N ALA A 229 -14.10 12.99 3.60
CA ALA A 229 -13.28 13.72 4.55
C ALA A 229 -11.77 13.40 4.40
N LEU A 230 -11.44 12.15 4.05
CA LEU A 230 -10.09 11.67 3.77
C LEU A 230 -10.10 10.89 2.46
N VAL A 231 -9.17 11.21 1.57
CA VAL A 231 -8.82 10.35 0.43
C VAL A 231 -7.50 9.67 0.73
N SER A 232 -7.50 8.35 0.86
CA SER A 232 -6.30 7.53 0.86
C SER A 232 -6.11 6.91 -0.52
N ALA A 233 -5.04 7.27 -1.20
CA ALA A 233 -4.81 6.86 -2.58
C ALA A 233 -3.42 6.24 -2.75
N THR A 234 -3.42 4.95 -3.10
CA THR A 234 -2.22 4.18 -3.43
C THR A 234 -2.15 3.94 -4.94
N GLY A 235 -1.03 4.32 -5.55
CA GLY A 235 -0.84 4.17 -6.99
C GLY A 235 0.40 4.86 -7.55
N SER A 236 0.32 5.31 -8.79
CA SER A 236 1.45 5.98 -9.45
C SER A 236 1.61 7.45 -9.00
N THR A 237 2.84 7.97 -9.05
CA THR A 237 3.11 9.41 -8.86
C THR A 237 2.24 10.29 -9.78
N ARG A 238 1.95 9.84 -11.01
CA ARG A 238 1.02 10.54 -11.92
C ARG A 238 -0.38 10.65 -11.34
N MET A 239 -0.90 9.59 -10.73
CA MET A 239 -2.20 9.62 -10.03
C MET A 239 -2.15 10.57 -8.83
N GLY A 240 -1.11 10.50 -8.02
CA GLY A 240 -0.94 11.39 -6.86
C GLY A 240 -0.92 12.88 -7.25
N ARG A 241 -0.25 13.22 -8.36
CA ARG A 241 -0.26 14.60 -8.91
C ARG A 241 -1.65 15.05 -9.38
N ALA A 242 -2.53 14.13 -9.75
CA ALA A 242 -3.93 14.45 -10.06
C ALA A 242 -4.80 14.55 -8.79
N VAL A 243 -4.63 13.66 -7.83
CA VAL A 243 -5.46 13.55 -6.62
C VAL A 243 -5.14 14.64 -5.60
N GLY A 244 -3.87 14.83 -5.26
CA GLY A 244 -3.44 15.72 -4.18
C GLY A 244 -3.97 17.15 -4.31
N PRO A 245 -3.75 17.85 -5.44
CA PRO A 245 -4.26 19.21 -5.66
C PRO A 245 -5.79 19.32 -5.60
N ARG A 246 -6.52 18.32 -6.13
CA ARG A 246 -8.00 18.31 -6.11
C ARG A 246 -8.54 18.22 -4.67
N VAL A 247 -7.96 17.34 -3.86
CA VAL A 247 -8.33 17.21 -2.44
C VAL A 247 -7.98 18.49 -1.68
N ALA A 248 -6.80 19.06 -1.91
CA ALA A 248 -6.37 20.31 -1.27
C ALA A 248 -7.28 21.49 -1.65
N ALA A 249 -7.74 21.58 -2.90
CA ALA A 249 -8.63 22.65 -3.36
C ALA A 249 -9.96 22.72 -2.58
N ARG A 250 -10.43 21.60 -2.02
CA ARG A 250 -11.64 21.53 -1.18
C ARG A 250 -11.35 21.41 0.33
N PHE A 251 -10.09 21.63 0.74
CA PHE A 251 -9.64 21.49 2.13
C PHE A 251 -9.87 20.08 2.74
N GLY A 252 -9.96 19.05 1.90
CA GLY A 252 -10.02 17.65 2.32
C GLY A 252 -8.66 17.16 2.83
N ARG A 253 -8.66 16.04 3.54
CA ARG A 253 -7.42 15.36 3.91
C ARG A 253 -7.01 14.37 2.83
N CYS A 254 -5.69 14.24 2.62
CA CYS A 254 -5.13 13.32 1.65
C CYS A 254 -4.00 12.52 2.28
N LEU A 255 -4.02 11.22 2.04
CA LEU A 255 -2.94 10.29 2.31
C LEU A 255 -2.55 9.68 0.95
N LEU A 256 -1.29 9.84 0.56
CA LEU A 256 -0.79 9.38 -0.72
C LEU A 256 0.35 8.39 -0.50
N GLU A 257 0.18 7.19 -1.05
CA GLU A 257 1.20 6.14 -1.11
C GLU A 257 1.48 5.83 -2.58
N LEU A 258 2.57 6.39 -3.08
CA LEU A 258 2.88 6.40 -4.51
C LEU A 258 4.11 5.53 -4.81
N GLY A 259 4.81 5.85 -5.89
CA GLY A 259 5.99 5.11 -6.30
C GLY A 259 7.17 5.18 -5.35
N GLY A 260 8.12 4.27 -5.55
CA GLY A 260 9.39 4.21 -4.85
C GLY A 260 10.54 3.90 -5.78
N ASN A 261 11.72 4.38 -5.47
CA ASN A 261 12.95 4.05 -6.19
C ASN A 261 14.04 3.59 -5.21
N ASN A 262 13.74 2.51 -4.55
CA ASN A 262 14.39 2.07 -3.32
C ASN A 262 15.80 1.54 -3.58
N ALA A 263 16.74 1.91 -2.71
CA ALA A 263 18.11 1.46 -2.80
C ALA A 263 18.52 0.58 -1.60
N ILE A 264 19.43 -0.34 -1.89
CA ILE A 264 20.20 -1.07 -0.88
C ILE A 264 21.66 -0.65 -0.99
N ILE A 265 22.20 -0.07 0.10
CA ILE A 265 23.63 0.19 0.25
C ILE A 265 24.29 -1.10 0.77
N VAL A 266 25.42 -1.50 0.18
CA VAL A 266 26.20 -2.66 0.64
C VAL A 266 27.62 -2.21 0.93
N THR A 267 28.02 -2.30 2.22
CA THR A 267 29.32 -1.83 2.69
C THR A 267 30.38 -2.95 2.64
N PRO A 268 31.68 -2.64 2.74
CA PRO A 268 32.72 -3.66 2.76
C PRO A 268 32.60 -4.66 3.91
N SER A 269 31.97 -4.27 5.01
CA SER A 269 31.78 -5.13 6.19
C SER A 269 30.55 -6.04 6.10
N ALA A 270 29.70 -5.88 5.05
CA ALA A 270 28.44 -6.60 4.92
C ALA A 270 28.63 -8.11 4.79
N ASP A 271 27.70 -8.87 5.35
CA ASP A 271 27.49 -10.28 4.99
C ASP A 271 26.90 -10.36 3.58
N LEU A 272 27.73 -10.72 2.59
CA LEU A 272 27.32 -10.76 1.18
C LEU A 272 26.27 -11.85 0.90
N ASP A 273 26.26 -12.96 1.63
CA ASP A 273 25.26 -14.03 1.44
C ASP A 273 23.89 -13.57 1.93
N LEU A 274 23.86 -12.83 3.03
CA LEU A 274 22.64 -12.18 3.53
C LEU A 274 22.17 -11.08 2.56
N ALA A 275 23.09 -10.22 2.11
CA ALA A 275 22.80 -9.12 1.19
C ALA A 275 22.23 -9.63 -0.14
N VAL A 276 22.82 -10.67 -0.75
CA VAL A 276 22.34 -11.27 -2.00
C VAL A 276 20.90 -11.74 -1.87
N ARG A 277 20.54 -12.45 -0.77
CA ARG A 277 19.15 -12.91 -0.54
C ARG A 277 18.18 -11.75 -0.40
N GLY A 278 18.53 -10.74 0.40
CA GLY A 278 17.70 -9.54 0.58
C GLY A 278 17.51 -8.76 -0.72
N ILE A 279 18.56 -8.61 -1.52
CA ILE A 279 18.51 -7.92 -2.81
C ILE A 279 17.64 -8.68 -3.82
N LEU A 280 17.85 -10.00 -3.97
CA LEU A 280 17.09 -10.79 -4.96
C LEU A 280 15.59 -10.81 -4.64
N PHE A 281 15.23 -11.02 -3.38
CA PHE A 281 13.83 -10.96 -2.96
C PHE A 281 13.24 -9.56 -3.17
N GLY A 282 13.96 -8.52 -2.74
CA GLY A 282 13.53 -7.13 -2.89
C GLY A 282 13.38 -6.69 -4.34
N ALA A 283 14.29 -7.11 -5.23
CA ALA A 283 14.31 -6.68 -6.62
C ALA A 283 13.32 -7.44 -7.52
N TYR A 284 13.13 -8.74 -7.27
CA TYR A 284 12.45 -9.61 -8.23
C TYR A 284 11.15 -10.22 -7.69
N GLY A 285 10.88 -10.12 -6.39
CA GLY A 285 9.58 -10.50 -5.82
C GLY A 285 8.45 -9.74 -6.51
N THR A 286 7.32 -10.41 -6.73
CA THR A 286 6.15 -9.88 -7.47
C THR A 286 6.54 -9.32 -8.86
N ALA A 287 7.54 -9.92 -9.51
CA ALA A 287 8.11 -9.44 -10.78
C ALA A 287 8.52 -7.94 -10.75
N GLY A 288 9.07 -7.46 -9.60
CA GLY A 288 9.47 -6.07 -9.45
C GLY A 288 8.30 -5.06 -9.35
N GLN A 289 7.07 -5.55 -9.12
CA GLN A 289 5.86 -4.72 -9.10
C GLN A 289 5.40 -4.37 -7.68
N ARG A 290 6.34 -4.01 -6.80
CA ARG A 290 6.05 -3.43 -5.48
C ARG A 290 6.55 -1.99 -5.42
N CYS A 291 5.85 -1.14 -4.69
CA CYS A 291 6.32 0.20 -4.40
C CYS A 291 7.65 0.17 -3.62
N THR A 292 7.87 -0.86 -2.80
CA THR A 292 9.11 -1.11 -2.04
C THR A 292 10.15 -1.94 -2.79
N THR A 293 9.96 -2.26 -4.08
CA THR A 293 10.95 -3.02 -4.87
C THR A 293 12.34 -2.38 -4.80
N THR A 294 13.36 -3.18 -4.53
CA THR A 294 14.77 -2.76 -4.62
C THR A 294 15.10 -2.52 -6.10
N ARG A 295 15.28 -1.27 -6.47
CA ARG A 295 15.60 -0.89 -7.87
C ARG A 295 17.06 -0.56 -8.06
N ARG A 296 17.76 -0.17 -6.98
CA ARG A 296 19.16 0.23 -7.00
C ARG A 296 19.94 -0.52 -5.91
N VAL A 297 21.11 -1.05 -6.29
CA VAL A 297 22.14 -1.51 -5.36
C VAL A 297 23.30 -0.56 -5.47
N ILE A 298 23.70 0.05 -4.37
CA ILE A 298 24.81 1.00 -4.25
C ILE A 298 25.86 0.28 -3.41
N ALA A 299 26.86 -0.33 -4.08
CA ALA A 299 27.88 -1.17 -3.42
C ALA A 299 29.25 -0.50 -3.42
N HIS A 300 29.96 -0.63 -2.30
CA HIS A 300 31.32 -0.12 -2.20
C HIS A 300 32.21 -0.72 -3.30
N GLU A 301 33.09 0.09 -3.91
CA GLU A 301 33.87 -0.30 -5.07
C GLU A 301 34.69 -1.56 -4.85
N SER A 302 35.19 -1.82 -3.62
CA SER A 302 36.00 -2.99 -3.29
C SER A 302 35.25 -4.32 -3.33
N ILE A 303 33.92 -4.32 -3.22
CA ILE A 303 33.09 -5.53 -3.18
C ILE A 303 32.08 -5.61 -4.33
N HIS A 304 31.89 -4.51 -5.07
CA HIS A 304 30.86 -4.39 -6.10
C HIS A 304 30.91 -5.51 -7.13
N ASP A 305 32.09 -5.80 -7.69
CA ASP A 305 32.19 -6.76 -8.78
C ASP A 305 31.95 -8.20 -8.30
N GLU A 306 32.38 -8.55 -7.08
CA GLU A 306 32.05 -9.81 -6.42
C GLU A 306 30.54 -9.92 -6.16
N LEU A 307 29.93 -8.88 -5.58
CA LEU A 307 28.50 -8.85 -5.31
C LEU A 307 27.68 -9.03 -6.59
N VAL A 308 28.03 -8.32 -7.66
CA VAL A 308 27.33 -8.40 -8.94
C VAL A 308 27.45 -9.80 -9.56
N GLN A 309 28.63 -10.45 -9.48
CA GLN A 309 28.79 -11.84 -9.94
C GLN A 309 27.91 -12.81 -9.16
N ARG A 310 27.79 -12.64 -7.82
CA ARG A 310 26.89 -13.45 -7.00
C ARG A 310 25.42 -13.22 -7.38
N LEU A 311 25.02 -11.96 -7.60
CA LEU A 311 23.67 -11.59 -8.04
C LEU A 311 23.35 -12.17 -9.43
N GLU A 312 24.26 -12.10 -10.41
CA GLU A 312 24.07 -12.68 -11.74
C GLU A 312 23.87 -14.20 -11.68
N ARG A 313 24.71 -14.90 -10.90
CA ARG A 313 24.57 -16.34 -10.71
C ARG A 313 23.24 -16.73 -10.10
N ALA A 314 22.85 -16.04 -9.03
CA ALA A 314 21.61 -16.34 -8.31
C ALA A 314 20.37 -15.96 -9.13
N ARG A 315 20.40 -14.83 -9.86
CA ARG A 315 19.35 -14.42 -10.80
C ARG A 315 19.07 -15.49 -11.85
N GLY A 316 20.13 -16.11 -12.41
CA GLY A 316 20.01 -17.18 -13.40
C GLY A 316 19.34 -18.46 -12.88
N GLN A 317 19.17 -18.61 -11.57
CA GLN A 317 18.47 -19.75 -10.93
C GLN A 317 17.00 -19.47 -10.61
N LEU A 318 16.54 -18.23 -10.76
CA LEU A 318 15.16 -17.84 -10.48
C LEU A 318 14.21 -18.46 -11.50
N LYS A 319 13.25 -19.22 -11.02
CA LYS A 319 12.25 -19.87 -11.87
C LYS A 319 11.14 -18.90 -12.24
N ILE A 320 10.95 -18.71 -13.55
CA ILE A 320 9.87 -17.90 -14.13
C ILE A 320 8.78 -18.86 -14.59
N GLY A 321 7.54 -18.61 -14.20
CA GLY A 321 6.43 -19.45 -14.60
C GLY A 321 5.10 -19.04 -14.02
N SER A 322 4.08 -19.86 -14.28
CA SER A 322 2.75 -19.64 -13.73
C SER A 322 2.81 -19.50 -12.20
N PRO A 323 2.33 -18.38 -11.63
CA PRO A 323 2.42 -18.12 -10.19
C PRO A 323 1.61 -19.09 -9.34
N VAL A 324 0.72 -19.85 -9.98
CA VAL A 324 -0.13 -20.85 -9.32
C VAL A 324 0.45 -22.27 -9.39
N GLU A 325 1.59 -22.43 -10.07
CA GLU A 325 2.38 -23.67 -10.09
C GLU A 325 3.49 -23.58 -9.03
N ALA A 326 3.63 -24.62 -8.23
CA ALA A 326 4.62 -24.67 -7.16
C ALA A 326 6.07 -24.55 -7.69
N GLY A 327 6.90 -23.84 -6.95
CA GLY A 327 8.34 -23.69 -7.23
C GLY A 327 8.70 -22.58 -8.20
N ASN A 328 7.73 -21.88 -8.80
CA ASN A 328 7.97 -20.64 -9.52
C ASN A 328 8.06 -19.48 -8.54
N LEU A 329 8.99 -18.53 -8.80
CA LEU A 329 9.25 -17.35 -7.96
C LEU A 329 8.85 -16.05 -8.64
N ILE A 330 8.85 -16.04 -9.97
CA ILE A 330 8.57 -14.85 -10.76
C ILE A 330 7.38 -15.14 -11.67
N GLY A 331 6.28 -14.45 -11.41
CA GLY A 331 5.08 -14.44 -12.21
C GLY A 331 5.18 -13.44 -13.38
N PRO A 332 4.07 -13.22 -14.10
CA PRO A 332 4.02 -12.25 -15.20
C PRO A 332 3.98 -10.80 -14.69
N LEU A 333 4.32 -9.87 -15.58
CA LEU A 333 3.89 -8.47 -15.45
C LEU A 333 2.38 -8.39 -15.67
N ILE A 334 1.75 -7.39 -15.07
CA ILE A 334 0.29 -7.27 -15.07
C ILE A 334 -0.30 -7.14 -16.48
N ASP A 335 0.42 -6.51 -17.42
CA ASP A 335 -0.02 -6.31 -18.81
C ASP A 335 1.13 -5.99 -19.76
N LYS A 336 0.76 -5.85 -21.04
CA LYS A 336 1.67 -5.47 -22.14
C LYS A 336 2.31 -4.10 -21.89
N ALA A 337 1.58 -3.14 -21.39
CA ALA A 337 2.09 -1.79 -21.17
C ALA A 337 3.23 -1.78 -20.15
N SER A 338 3.14 -2.60 -19.10
CA SER A 338 4.20 -2.80 -18.11
C SER A 338 5.44 -3.43 -18.73
N PHE A 339 5.27 -4.42 -19.62
CA PHE A 339 6.38 -5.03 -20.34
C PHE A 339 7.04 -4.05 -21.32
N ASP A 340 6.25 -3.32 -22.11
CA ASP A 340 6.76 -2.31 -23.05
C ASP A 340 7.52 -1.20 -22.30
N GLY A 341 7.03 -0.80 -21.12
CA GLY A 341 7.70 0.15 -20.24
C GLY A 341 9.07 -0.38 -19.77
N MET A 342 9.15 -1.65 -19.40
CA MET A 342 10.41 -2.32 -19.06
C MET A 342 11.40 -2.29 -20.23
N GLN A 343 10.95 -2.63 -21.44
CA GLN A 343 11.82 -2.64 -22.63
C GLN A 343 12.36 -1.23 -22.94
N LYS A 344 11.52 -0.20 -22.85
CA LYS A 344 11.93 1.20 -23.02
C LYS A 344 12.99 1.61 -21.99
N ALA A 345 12.81 1.23 -20.72
CA ALA A 345 13.76 1.53 -19.66
C ALA A 345 15.12 0.84 -19.90
N LEU A 346 15.12 -0.42 -20.34
CA LEU A 346 16.35 -1.16 -20.65
C LEU A 346 17.07 -0.57 -21.88
N ALA A 347 16.35 -0.09 -22.89
CA ALA A 347 16.92 0.61 -24.03
C ALA A 347 17.60 1.92 -23.59
N ALA A 348 16.90 2.76 -22.82
CA ALA A 348 17.44 3.99 -22.27
C ALA A 348 18.66 3.74 -21.37
N ALA A 349 18.66 2.66 -20.58
CA ALA A 349 19.81 2.30 -19.78
C ALA A 349 21.05 1.99 -20.63
N ARG A 350 20.89 1.28 -21.76
CA ARG A 350 22.00 1.03 -22.70
C ARG A 350 22.51 2.33 -23.33
N GLU A 351 21.61 3.22 -23.76
CA GLU A 351 21.97 4.53 -24.32
C GLU A 351 22.75 5.39 -23.29
N GLN A 352 22.45 5.23 -22.01
CA GLN A 352 23.13 5.93 -20.92
C GLN A 352 24.36 5.16 -20.38
N GLY A 353 24.88 4.19 -21.14
CA GLY A 353 26.13 3.46 -20.84
C GLY A 353 25.96 2.22 -19.96
N GLY A 354 24.74 1.79 -19.69
CA GLY A 354 24.43 0.61 -18.88
C GLY A 354 24.71 -0.71 -19.60
N GLN A 355 25.29 -1.66 -18.89
CA GLN A 355 25.46 -3.03 -19.35
C GLN A 355 24.30 -3.88 -18.84
N VAL A 356 23.41 -4.30 -19.74
CA VAL A 356 22.16 -5.00 -19.44
C VAL A 356 22.33 -6.50 -19.62
N THR A 357 22.00 -7.28 -18.60
CA THR A 357 21.90 -8.76 -18.62
C THR A 357 20.46 -9.17 -18.31
N GLY A 358 19.84 -10.04 -19.13
CA GLY A 358 18.43 -10.44 -19.02
C GLY A 358 17.48 -9.39 -19.58
N GLY A 359 16.22 -9.43 -19.14
CA GLY A 359 15.18 -8.49 -19.54
C GLY A 359 14.38 -8.90 -20.78
N ALA A 360 14.65 -10.04 -21.38
CA ALA A 360 13.90 -10.54 -22.53
C ALA A 360 12.49 -11.01 -22.12
N ARG A 361 11.58 -11.11 -23.11
CA ARG A 361 10.28 -11.78 -22.91
C ARG A 361 10.51 -13.26 -22.72
N ALA A 362 10.00 -13.79 -21.61
CA ALA A 362 10.03 -15.23 -21.30
C ALA A 362 8.68 -15.88 -21.64
N LEU A 363 8.70 -17.18 -21.89
CA LEU A 363 7.51 -18.03 -22.05
C LEU A 363 6.50 -17.56 -23.13
N ALA A 364 6.94 -16.80 -24.11
CA ALA A 364 6.06 -16.27 -25.16
C ALA A 364 5.33 -17.37 -25.96
N ASP A 365 6.00 -18.51 -26.22
CA ASP A 365 5.43 -19.64 -26.93
C ASP A 365 4.36 -20.36 -26.12
N LYS A 366 4.55 -20.47 -24.78
CA LYS A 366 3.59 -21.12 -23.87
C LYS A 366 2.42 -20.20 -23.52
N TYR A 367 2.67 -18.91 -23.37
CA TYR A 367 1.69 -17.90 -22.95
C TYR A 367 1.75 -16.66 -23.84
N PRO A 368 1.22 -16.73 -25.08
CA PRO A 368 1.33 -15.64 -26.05
C PRO A 368 0.64 -14.35 -25.61
N GLU A 369 -0.43 -14.44 -24.80
CA GLU A 369 -1.21 -13.30 -24.30
C GLU A 369 -0.74 -12.82 -22.91
N ALA A 370 0.31 -13.42 -22.32
CA ALA A 370 0.88 -13.02 -21.05
C ALA A 370 2.29 -12.44 -21.19
N TRP A 371 2.69 -11.64 -20.20
CA TRP A 371 3.90 -10.81 -20.30
C TRP A 371 4.90 -11.19 -19.21
N TYR A 372 5.45 -12.41 -19.31
CA TYR A 372 6.58 -12.83 -18.49
C TYR A 372 7.85 -12.17 -18.97
N ALA A 373 8.65 -11.66 -18.03
CA ALA A 373 9.93 -11.04 -18.32
C ALA A 373 11.05 -11.71 -17.53
N GLU A 374 12.19 -11.90 -18.17
CA GLU A 374 13.41 -12.26 -17.45
C GLU A 374 13.81 -11.11 -16.52
N PRO A 375 14.16 -11.38 -15.26
CA PRO A 375 14.77 -10.37 -14.41
C PRO A 375 16.00 -9.74 -15.07
N ALA A 376 16.10 -8.42 -15.05
CA ALA A 376 17.21 -7.70 -15.61
C ALA A 376 18.16 -7.21 -14.52
N LEU A 377 19.46 -7.36 -14.73
CA LEU A 377 20.53 -6.75 -13.95
C LEU A 377 21.28 -5.78 -14.85
N VAL A 378 21.45 -4.53 -14.40
CA VAL A 378 22.03 -3.46 -15.17
C VAL A 378 23.18 -2.83 -14.41
N ARG A 379 24.41 -2.96 -14.91
CA ARG A 379 25.59 -2.27 -14.38
C ARG A 379 25.63 -0.87 -14.97
N MET A 380 25.45 0.15 -14.14
CA MET A 380 25.48 1.54 -14.58
C MET A 380 26.80 2.23 -14.23
N PRO A 381 27.33 3.09 -15.11
CA PRO A 381 28.53 3.87 -14.83
C PRO A 381 28.30 4.96 -13.77
N ALA A 382 27.05 5.47 -13.67
CA ALA A 382 26.63 6.51 -12.74
C ALA A 382 25.11 6.46 -12.54
N GLN A 383 24.62 7.23 -11.57
CA GLN A 383 23.19 7.41 -11.35
C GLN A 383 22.61 8.41 -12.37
N THR A 384 22.23 7.89 -13.53
CA THR A 384 21.68 8.67 -14.62
C THR A 384 20.16 8.82 -14.49
N GLU A 385 19.52 9.58 -15.39
CA GLU A 385 18.07 9.87 -15.32
C GLU A 385 17.21 8.61 -15.35
N ILE A 386 17.59 7.57 -16.13
CA ILE A 386 16.82 6.33 -16.16
C ILE A 386 16.90 5.57 -14.83
N VAL A 387 18.00 5.67 -14.11
CA VAL A 387 18.18 5.06 -12.78
C VAL A 387 17.28 5.75 -11.74
N LYS A 388 17.08 7.06 -11.88
CA LYS A 388 16.20 7.86 -11.02
C LYS A 388 14.72 7.69 -11.33
N HIS A 389 14.39 7.12 -12.50
CA HIS A 389 13.01 6.87 -12.92
C HIS A 389 12.51 5.53 -12.38
N GLU A 390 11.34 5.51 -11.74
CA GLU A 390 10.70 4.27 -11.33
C GLU A 390 10.18 3.49 -12.54
N THR A 391 10.79 2.32 -12.80
CA THR A 391 10.22 1.34 -13.74
C THR A 391 9.63 0.19 -12.95
N PHE A 392 8.30 0.04 -13.02
CA PHE A 392 7.56 -0.92 -12.22
C PHE A 392 7.64 -2.34 -12.82
N ALA A 393 8.87 -2.87 -12.86
CA ALA A 393 9.25 -4.12 -13.52
C ALA A 393 10.53 -4.69 -12.88
N PRO A 394 10.91 -5.96 -13.15
CA PRO A 394 12.05 -6.61 -12.52
C PRO A 394 13.40 -6.14 -13.13
N ILE A 395 13.76 -4.89 -12.87
CA ILE A 395 15.05 -4.29 -13.23
C ILE A 395 15.80 -3.89 -11.97
N LEU A 396 17.04 -4.37 -11.84
CA LEU A 396 17.96 -4.01 -10.77
C LEU A 396 19.15 -3.27 -11.34
N TYR A 397 19.33 -2.01 -10.96
CA TYR A 397 20.51 -1.21 -11.30
C TYR A 397 21.59 -1.39 -10.22
N THR A 398 22.87 -1.47 -10.62
CA THR A 398 24.00 -1.51 -9.70
C THR A 398 24.94 -0.34 -9.95
N LEU A 399 25.38 0.28 -8.86
CA LEU A 399 26.21 1.47 -8.80
C LEU A 399 27.39 1.24 -7.86
N LYS A 400 28.52 1.91 -8.09
CA LYS A 400 29.69 1.92 -7.21
C LYS A 400 29.71 3.18 -6.37
N TYR A 401 30.24 3.09 -5.15
CA TYR A 401 30.56 4.23 -4.30
C TYR A 401 31.90 4.02 -3.58
N LYS A 402 32.50 5.10 -3.04
CA LYS A 402 33.78 5.08 -2.33
C LYS A 402 33.65 5.41 -0.84
N THR A 403 32.76 6.32 -0.46
CA THR A 403 32.54 6.73 0.92
C THR A 403 31.09 6.56 1.31
N LEU A 404 30.80 6.33 2.58
CA LEU A 404 29.42 6.17 3.05
C LEU A 404 28.57 7.41 2.75
N ASP A 405 29.15 8.61 2.88
CA ASP A 405 28.47 9.88 2.56
C ASP A 405 28.06 9.93 1.08
N GLU A 406 28.91 9.46 0.16
CA GLU A 406 28.57 9.33 -1.25
C GLU A 406 27.40 8.33 -1.46
N ALA A 407 27.44 7.18 -0.77
CA ALA A 407 26.38 6.18 -0.87
C ALA A 407 25.04 6.73 -0.39
N ILE A 408 25.01 7.46 0.74
CA ILE A 408 23.82 8.10 1.28
C ILE A 408 23.33 9.21 0.32
N ALA A 409 24.23 10.01 -0.23
CA ALA A 409 23.88 11.04 -1.21
C ALA A 409 23.25 10.42 -2.46
N LEU A 410 23.81 9.34 -3.02
CA LEU A 410 23.24 8.60 -4.15
C LEU A 410 21.87 7.98 -3.79
N GLN A 411 21.73 7.43 -2.56
CA GLN A 411 20.46 6.89 -2.08
C GLN A 411 19.37 7.97 -2.09
N ASN A 412 19.66 9.15 -1.57
CA ASN A 412 18.71 10.24 -1.38
C ASN A 412 18.44 11.06 -2.66
N ASP A 413 19.33 10.97 -3.69
CA ASP A 413 19.24 11.73 -4.95
C ASP A 413 18.26 11.07 -5.94
N VAL A 414 17.03 10.83 -5.48
CA VAL A 414 15.88 10.41 -6.29
C VAL A 414 14.61 11.16 -5.85
N PRO A 415 13.61 11.32 -6.72
CA PRO A 415 12.39 12.03 -6.36
C PRO A 415 11.57 11.36 -5.23
N GLN A 416 11.65 10.03 -5.10
CA GLN A 416 10.88 9.25 -4.15
C GLN A 416 11.65 9.04 -2.84
N GLY A 417 10.92 8.72 -1.76
CA GLY A 417 11.49 8.43 -0.45
C GLY A 417 10.66 7.41 0.33
N LEU A 418 10.35 6.24 -0.29
CA LEU A 418 9.53 5.23 0.38
C LEU A 418 10.36 4.34 1.29
N SER A 419 11.28 3.54 0.72
CA SER A 419 12.02 2.54 1.46
C SER A 419 13.50 2.48 1.04
N SER A 420 14.35 2.11 1.98
CA SER A 420 15.79 1.99 1.80
C SER A 420 16.37 0.95 2.75
N ALA A 421 17.56 0.44 2.44
CA ALA A 421 18.26 -0.45 3.35
C ALA A 421 19.76 -0.30 3.25
N ILE A 422 20.48 -0.69 4.32
CA ILE A 422 21.92 -0.85 4.35
C ILE A 422 22.27 -2.25 4.85
N PHE A 423 23.23 -2.90 4.21
CA PHE A 423 23.87 -4.12 4.71
C PHE A 423 25.26 -3.77 5.19
N THR A 424 25.51 -3.95 6.49
CA THR A 424 26.74 -3.64 7.18
C THR A 424 26.89 -4.42 8.48
N ASN A 425 28.10 -4.72 8.89
CA ASN A 425 28.45 -5.21 10.23
C ASN A 425 29.11 -4.14 11.10
N ASP A 426 29.23 -2.89 10.61
CA ASP A 426 29.70 -1.75 11.39
C ASP A 426 28.50 -0.98 11.97
N ILE A 427 28.43 -0.93 13.30
CA ILE A 427 27.35 -0.24 14.03
C ILE A 427 27.32 1.27 13.73
N ARG A 428 28.48 1.90 13.44
CA ARG A 428 28.54 3.32 13.12
C ARG A 428 27.94 3.63 11.76
N GLU A 429 28.19 2.75 10.77
CA GLU A 429 27.56 2.86 9.45
C GLU A 429 26.04 2.67 9.57
N ALA A 430 25.59 1.69 10.36
CA ALA A 430 24.17 1.44 10.61
C ALA A 430 23.48 2.65 11.25
N GLU A 431 24.06 3.18 12.34
CA GLU A 431 23.50 4.35 13.06
C GLU A 431 23.56 5.62 12.18
N ALA A 432 24.62 5.83 11.41
CA ALA A 432 24.70 6.96 10.47
C ALA A 432 23.58 6.89 9.41
N PHE A 433 23.30 5.69 8.88
CA PHE A 433 22.28 5.48 7.87
C PHE A 433 20.85 5.77 8.37
N VAL A 434 20.52 5.43 9.63
CA VAL A 434 19.19 5.67 10.22
C VAL A 434 19.10 7.01 10.96
N SER A 435 20.17 7.80 10.99
CA SER A 435 20.18 9.12 11.63
C SER A 435 19.52 10.20 10.76
N ALA A 436 19.41 11.41 11.30
CA ALA A 436 18.86 12.57 10.59
C ALA A 436 19.67 12.97 9.33
N SER A 437 20.95 12.60 9.23
CA SER A 437 21.81 12.79 8.05
C SER A 437 21.90 11.58 7.14
N GLY A 438 21.18 10.52 7.44
CA GLY A 438 21.16 9.26 6.70
C GLY A 438 20.11 9.21 5.62
N SER A 439 19.36 8.11 5.58
CA SER A 439 18.28 7.92 4.61
C SER A 439 17.13 8.90 4.83
N ASP A 440 16.64 9.48 3.74
CA ASP A 440 15.46 10.37 3.72
C ASP A 440 14.14 9.65 3.43
N CYS A 441 14.13 8.32 3.54
CA CYS A 441 12.95 7.49 3.30
C CYS A 441 12.09 7.32 4.57
N GLY A 442 10.80 7.04 4.37
CA GLY A 442 9.90 6.69 5.46
C GLY A 442 10.24 5.34 6.12
N ILE A 443 10.93 4.44 5.39
CA ILE A 443 11.42 3.14 5.87
C ILE A 443 12.93 3.06 5.63
N ALA A 444 13.70 2.85 6.70
CA ALA A 444 15.16 2.70 6.63
C ALA A 444 15.57 1.45 7.43
N ASN A 445 16.00 0.42 6.73
CA ASN A 445 16.28 -0.90 7.29
C ASN A 445 17.78 -1.18 7.40
N VAL A 446 18.18 -2.00 8.36
CA VAL A 446 19.57 -2.48 8.51
C VAL A 446 19.58 -4.00 8.44
N ASN A 447 20.41 -4.57 7.55
CA ASN A 447 20.59 -6.01 7.34
C ASN A 447 19.28 -6.77 7.00
N ILE A 448 18.29 -6.06 6.45
CA ILE A 448 17.08 -6.61 5.84
C ILE A 448 16.80 -5.80 4.55
N GLY A 449 16.06 -6.38 3.60
CA GLY A 449 15.76 -5.71 2.33
C GLY A 449 14.78 -4.54 2.45
N THR A 450 14.49 -3.88 1.32
CA THR A 450 13.56 -2.75 1.24
C THR A 450 12.09 -3.16 1.31
N SER A 451 11.77 -4.43 1.06
CA SER A 451 10.42 -5.01 1.14
C SER A 451 10.27 -5.81 2.43
N GLY A 452 9.19 -5.62 3.16
CA GLY A 452 8.97 -6.32 4.44
C GLY A 452 8.42 -5.37 5.50
N ALA A 453 7.36 -4.63 5.15
CA ALA A 453 6.60 -3.88 6.13
C ALA A 453 5.91 -4.83 7.12
N GLU A 454 5.93 -4.48 8.40
CA GLU A 454 5.23 -5.20 9.47
C GLU A 454 4.05 -4.37 9.96
N ILE A 455 2.93 -5.04 10.25
CA ILE A 455 1.67 -4.37 10.64
C ILE A 455 1.82 -3.47 11.88
N GLY A 456 2.72 -3.78 12.79
CA GLY A 456 2.96 -2.95 13.99
C GLY A 456 3.57 -1.57 13.69
N GLY A 457 4.25 -1.41 12.57
CA GLY A 457 4.88 -0.17 12.12
C GLY A 457 3.96 0.69 11.26
N ALA A 458 4.15 2.01 11.29
CA ALA A 458 3.52 2.91 10.33
C ALA A 458 4.21 2.77 8.97
N PHE A 459 3.41 2.55 7.91
CA PHE A 459 3.88 2.44 6.54
C PHE A 459 3.67 3.75 5.79
N GLY A 460 4.66 4.18 5.04
CA GLY A 460 4.58 5.35 4.17
C GLY A 460 5.93 5.95 3.83
N GLY A 461 5.92 6.90 2.93
CA GLY A 461 7.12 7.55 2.40
C GLY A 461 7.10 9.07 2.47
N GLU A 462 8.16 9.63 1.93
CA GLU A 462 8.45 11.04 1.85
C GLU A 462 8.62 11.47 0.38
N LYS A 463 8.75 12.76 0.14
CA LYS A 463 8.97 13.36 -1.20
C LYS A 463 7.87 12.96 -2.20
N GLU A 464 8.21 12.54 -3.43
CA GLU A 464 7.23 12.15 -4.46
C GLU A 464 6.54 10.80 -4.18
N THR A 465 6.92 10.08 -3.14
CA THR A 465 6.12 8.95 -2.65
C THR A 465 4.80 9.43 -2.04
N GLY A 466 4.72 10.69 -1.64
CA GLY A 466 3.52 11.29 -1.10
C GLY A 466 3.68 11.66 0.36
N GLY A 467 2.70 11.32 1.19
CA GLY A 467 2.74 11.66 2.61
C GLY A 467 1.55 11.10 3.37
N GLY A 468 1.72 11.09 4.68
CA GLY A 468 0.86 10.38 5.61
C GLY A 468 1.47 9.04 6.00
N ARG A 469 0.71 8.26 6.75
CA ARG A 469 1.10 6.89 7.12
C ARG A 469 -0.13 5.99 7.15
N GLU A 470 0.06 4.75 6.74
CA GLU A 470 -0.93 3.68 6.75
C GLU A 470 -0.51 2.57 7.75
N SER A 471 -1.34 1.55 7.89
CA SER A 471 -1.07 0.34 8.67
C SER A 471 -0.97 0.61 10.18
N GLY A 472 0.18 0.36 10.81
CA GLY A 472 0.32 0.29 12.26
C GLY A 472 0.64 1.60 12.98
N SER A 473 1.19 1.44 14.20
CA SER A 473 1.62 2.53 15.06
C SER A 473 0.50 3.55 15.31
N ASP A 474 0.75 4.82 15.00
CA ASP A 474 -0.19 5.93 15.17
C ASP A 474 -0.91 6.35 13.88
N ALA A 475 -0.84 5.54 12.80
CA ALA A 475 -1.51 5.80 11.52
C ALA A 475 -3.03 6.03 11.70
N TRP A 476 -3.66 5.41 12.71
CA TRP A 476 -5.06 5.63 13.05
C TRP A 476 -5.44 7.10 13.27
N LYS A 477 -4.49 7.96 13.65
CA LYS A 477 -4.73 9.40 13.85
C LYS A 477 -5.10 10.13 12.56
N ALA A 478 -4.71 9.60 11.39
CA ALA A 478 -5.09 10.14 10.09
C ALA A 478 -6.62 10.03 9.85
N TYR A 479 -7.24 9.01 10.41
CA TYR A 479 -8.68 8.71 10.30
C TYR A 479 -9.52 9.41 11.37
N MET A 480 -8.92 10.29 12.17
CA MET A 480 -9.64 10.98 13.25
C MET A 480 -9.37 12.49 13.21
N ARG A 481 -10.34 13.27 13.66
CA ARG A 481 -10.13 14.70 13.92
C ARG A 481 -9.71 14.91 15.35
N ARG A 482 -8.59 15.59 15.56
CA ARG A 482 -8.13 16.00 16.87
C ARG A 482 -8.88 17.26 17.28
N THR A 483 -9.49 17.23 18.48
CA THR A 483 -10.24 18.35 19.05
C THR A 483 -9.64 18.72 20.40
N THR A 484 -9.20 19.96 20.56
CA THR A 484 -8.83 20.53 21.85
C THR A 484 -10.08 21.10 22.52
N ASN A 485 -10.32 20.72 23.76
CA ASN A 485 -11.42 21.24 24.55
C ASN A 485 -10.98 21.65 25.95
N THR A 486 -11.58 22.71 26.46
CA THR A 486 -11.38 23.21 27.82
C THR A 486 -12.72 23.24 28.54
N VAL A 487 -12.77 22.63 29.72
CA VAL A 487 -13.96 22.62 30.56
C VAL A 487 -13.68 23.49 31.76
N ASN A 488 -14.48 24.54 31.91
CA ASN A 488 -14.52 25.36 33.12
C ASN A 488 -15.51 24.70 34.11
N TYR A 489 -14.98 24.24 35.26
CA TYR A 489 -15.78 23.69 36.35
C TYR A 489 -15.86 24.63 37.56
N SER A 490 -15.38 25.89 37.40
CA SER A 490 -15.58 26.97 38.37
C SER A 490 -16.78 27.84 37.99
N ARG A 491 -17.09 28.84 38.82
CA ARG A 491 -18.10 29.87 38.54
C ARG A 491 -17.48 31.17 38.01
N GLU A 492 -16.16 31.19 37.88
CA GLU A 492 -15.43 32.34 37.41
C GLU A 492 -15.02 32.16 35.95
N LEU A 493 -15.05 33.26 35.19
CA LEU A 493 -14.60 33.28 33.80
C LEU A 493 -13.43 34.28 33.67
N PRO A 494 -12.18 33.85 33.90
CA PRO A 494 -11.02 34.71 33.70
C PRO A 494 -10.84 34.95 32.20
N LEU A 495 -11.14 36.16 31.77
CA LEU A 495 -10.96 36.59 30.41
C LEU A 495 -9.50 36.92 30.13
N ALA A 496 -9.04 36.66 28.91
CA ALA A 496 -7.69 36.99 28.49
C ALA A 496 -7.47 38.53 28.52
N GLN A 497 -6.23 38.92 28.72
CA GLN A 497 -5.81 40.35 28.68
C GLN A 497 -6.49 41.26 29.72
N GLY A 498 -7.04 40.70 30.79
CA GLY A 498 -7.64 41.48 31.87
C GLY A 498 -8.93 42.21 31.49
N VAL A 499 -9.60 41.79 30.41
CA VAL A 499 -10.89 42.35 29.99
C VAL A 499 -11.93 42.04 31.06
N LYS A 500 -12.70 43.06 31.45
CA LYS A 500 -13.85 42.94 32.39
C LYS A 500 -15.07 43.50 31.72
N PHE A 501 -16.20 42.84 31.96
CA PHE A 501 -17.52 43.37 31.59
C PHE A 501 -18.28 43.70 32.86
N ASP A 502 -18.81 44.91 32.96
CA ASP A 502 -19.70 45.35 34.04
C ASP A 502 -21.13 44.94 33.67
N ILE A 503 -21.50 43.66 33.97
CA ILE A 503 -22.83 43.08 33.78
C ILE A 503 -23.37 42.51 35.08
#